data_9c164110b5a588f6f2583c584759524d
#
_entry.id   9c164110b5a588f6f2583c584759524d
#
_cell.length_a   1.000
_cell.length_b   1.000
_cell.length_c   1.000
_cell.angle_alpha   90.00
_cell.angle_beta   90.00
_cell.angle_gamma   90.00
#
_symmetry.space_group_name_H-M   'P 1'
#
loop_
_entity.id
_entity.type
_entity.pdbx_description
1 polymer ?
#
loop_
_entity_poly.entity_id
_entity_poly.type
_entity_poly.pdbx_seq_one_letter_code
_entity_poly.pdbx_strand_id
1 'polypeptide(L)'
;MKRSPFPTLAPLTITCLFAVPAAAQELSPEGHAKSVYVAQLQPMNAKVTGHRTSGEARFTVKGDGLTISIKVKDAAPGLTHWQHFHGFKDNRDATCATESADKNRDGIVDLIETEPASGTTMVPFIEDPVSMNVAEGSYPKASADGTYEYQQTVSLEALTTAFSKAFDGARLDLDRRVVLIHGTPNTLPKSVASLGPIPAQVTLPIACGTIERSN
;
A
#
# COMPACT_ATOMS: atom_id res chain seq x y z
N MET A 1 -69.45 66.38 40.42
CA MET A 1 -68.74 66.38 39.11
C MET A 1 -67.60 65.38 39.19
N LYS A 2 -67.77 64.14 38.69
CA LYS A 2 -66.70 63.15 38.57
C LYS A 2 -66.83 62.52 37.18
N ARG A 3 -65.82 62.76 36.35
CA ARG A 3 -65.75 62.19 34.99
C ARG A 3 -65.10 60.79 35.11
N SER A 4 -65.81 59.81 34.53
CA SER A 4 -65.29 58.45 34.32
C SER A 4 -64.39 58.43 33.07
N PRO A 5 -63.28 57.70 33.05
CA PRO A 5 -62.53 57.51 31.84
C PRO A 5 -63.02 56.30 31.06
N PHE A 6 -63.00 56.38 29.74
CA PHE A 6 -63.28 55.35 28.75
C PHE A 6 -62.17 54.27 28.70
N PRO A 7 -62.51 53.03 28.44
CA PRO A 7 -61.45 52.02 28.24
C PRO A 7 -61.00 52.06 26.76
N THR A 8 -59.67 52.10 26.62
CA THR A 8 -58.97 51.97 25.31
C THR A 8 -58.92 50.49 24.88
N LEU A 9 -59.50 50.18 23.71
CA LEU A 9 -59.31 48.90 23.02
C LEU A 9 -57.89 48.82 22.46
N ALA A 10 -57.16 47.74 22.85
CA ALA A 10 -55.89 47.39 22.22
C ALA A 10 -56.18 46.53 20.97
N PRO A 11 -55.41 46.74 19.88
CA PRO A 11 -55.55 45.91 18.68
C PRO A 11 -54.93 44.51 18.90
N LEU A 12 -55.69 43.48 18.54
CA LEU A 12 -55.27 42.07 18.55
C LEU A 12 -54.43 41.83 17.27
N THR A 13 -53.14 41.72 17.41
CA THR A 13 -52.23 41.31 16.32
C THR A 13 -52.30 39.79 16.17
N ILE A 14 -52.86 39.33 15.07
CA ILE A 14 -52.82 37.90 14.66
C ILE A 14 -51.47 37.64 14.01
N THR A 15 -50.62 36.90 14.72
CA THR A 15 -49.34 36.41 14.18
C THR A 15 -49.59 35.11 13.41
N CYS A 16 -49.60 35.18 12.06
CA CYS A 16 -49.59 33.98 11.22
C CYS A 16 -48.23 33.30 11.34
N LEU A 17 -48.18 32.17 12.03
CA LEU A 17 -47.04 31.22 11.92
C LEU A 17 -47.11 30.53 10.55
N PHE A 18 -46.21 30.89 9.67
CA PHE A 18 -45.94 30.11 8.47
C PHE A 18 -45.10 28.89 8.90
N ALA A 19 -45.68 27.70 8.86
CA ALA A 19 -44.93 26.45 8.96
C ALA A 19 -44.07 26.29 7.69
N VAL A 20 -42.76 26.40 7.82
CA VAL A 20 -41.81 26.04 6.77
C VAL A 20 -41.78 24.50 6.70
N PRO A 21 -42.06 23.89 5.53
CA PRO A 21 -41.91 22.45 5.40
C PRO A 21 -40.44 22.11 5.59
N ALA A 22 -40.14 21.22 6.54
CA ALA A 22 -38.82 20.61 6.66
C ALA A 22 -38.52 19.88 5.35
N ALA A 23 -37.65 20.44 4.53
CA ALA A 23 -37.10 19.73 3.40
C ALA A 23 -36.41 18.47 3.94
N ALA A 24 -36.94 17.30 3.60
CA ALA A 24 -36.27 16.05 3.81
C ALA A 24 -34.93 16.15 3.06
N GLN A 25 -33.82 16.24 3.78
CA GLN A 25 -32.48 16.04 3.20
C GLN A 25 -32.46 14.60 2.72
N GLU A 26 -32.53 14.41 1.41
CA GLU A 26 -32.13 13.16 0.78
C GLU A 26 -30.66 12.92 1.18
N LEU A 27 -30.47 11.90 2.01
CA LEU A 27 -29.15 11.33 2.26
C LEU A 27 -28.61 10.87 0.90
N SER A 28 -27.73 11.69 0.31
CA SER A 28 -26.93 11.26 -0.83
C SER A 28 -26.23 9.95 -0.42
N PRO A 29 -26.22 8.91 -1.27
CA PRO A 29 -25.46 7.72 -0.99
C PRO A 29 -24.01 8.15 -0.74
N GLU A 30 -23.52 7.94 0.48
CA GLU A 30 -22.14 8.26 0.87
C GLU A 30 -21.22 7.57 -0.12
N GLY A 31 -20.69 8.32 -1.07
CA GLY A 31 -19.62 7.87 -1.93
C GLY A 31 -18.45 7.58 -1.00
N HIS A 32 -18.15 6.30 -0.75
CA HIS A 32 -17.04 5.91 0.07
C HIS A 32 -15.79 6.65 -0.41
N ALA A 33 -15.20 7.44 0.47
CA ALA A 33 -14.05 8.27 0.15
C ALA A 33 -12.96 7.38 -0.44
N LYS A 34 -12.50 7.73 -1.63
CA LYS A 34 -11.40 7.03 -2.30
C LYS A 34 -10.09 7.48 -1.67
N SER A 35 -9.30 6.55 -1.14
CA SER A 35 -7.93 6.81 -0.72
C SER A 35 -6.95 6.16 -1.70
N VAL A 36 -5.89 6.88 -2.05
CA VAL A 36 -4.84 6.41 -2.95
C VAL A 36 -3.52 6.49 -2.24
N TYR A 37 -2.71 5.43 -2.38
CA TYR A 37 -1.34 5.39 -1.90
C TYR A 37 -0.43 5.02 -3.06
N VAL A 38 0.78 5.56 -3.08
CA VAL A 38 1.73 5.37 -4.19
C VAL A 38 3.12 5.10 -3.65
N ALA A 39 3.81 4.14 -4.25
CA ALA A 39 5.24 3.91 -4.03
C ALA A 39 5.97 4.07 -5.37
N GLN A 40 6.91 5.02 -5.44
CA GLN A 40 7.81 5.17 -6.57
C GLN A 40 8.97 4.21 -6.41
N LEU A 41 9.03 3.17 -7.24
CA LEU A 41 10.05 2.13 -7.19
C LEU A 41 11.38 2.65 -7.74
N GLN A 42 12.41 2.67 -6.91
CA GLN A 42 13.77 3.08 -7.26
C GLN A 42 14.69 1.87 -7.35
N PRO A 43 15.67 1.87 -8.26
CA PRO A 43 16.57 0.76 -8.45
C PRO A 43 17.41 0.42 -7.20
N MET A 44 17.54 -0.87 -6.90
CA MET A 44 18.50 -1.43 -5.97
C MET A 44 19.45 -2.38 -6.69
N ASN A 45 20.68 -2.50 -6.21
CA ASN A 45 21.67 -3.47 -6.71
C ASN A 45 21.92 -3.41 -8.24
N ALA A 46 21.70 -2.26 -8.88
CA ALA A 46 21.78 -2.11 -10.34
C ALA A 46 23.14 -2.51 -10.93
N LYS A 47 24.25 -2.32 -10.18
CA LYS A 47 25.61 -2.72 -10.62
C LYS A 47 25.76 -4.23 -10.78
N VAL A 48 25.05 -4.99 -9.92
CA VAL A 48 25.13 -6.45 -9.89
C VAL A 48 24.10 -7.07 -10.83
N THR A 49 22.91 -6.51 -10.90
CA THR A 49 21.83 -7.03 -11.75
C THR A 49 22.01 -6.68 -13.22
N GLY A 50 22.72 -5.59 -13.53
CA GLY A 50 22.80 -5.02 -14.87
C GLY A 50 21.54 -4.26 -15.31
N HIS A 51 20.55 -4.14 -14.42
CA HIS A 51 19.26 -3.49 -14.65
C HIS A 51 19.01 -2.38 -13.64
N ARG A 52 18.38 -1.29 -14.10
CA ARG A 52 17.91 -0.18 -13.24
C ARG A 52 16.41 -0.31 -13.03
N THR A 53 15.99 -1.46 -12.51
CA THR A 53 14.58 -1.78 -12.29
C THR A 53 13.87 -0.66 -11.54
N SER A 54 12.79 -0.15 -12.10
CA SER A 54 12.04 0.97 -11.54
C SER A 54 10.56 0.87 -11.92
N GLY A 55 9.72 1.70 -11.33
CA GLY A 55 8.30 1.66 -11.63
C GLY A 55 7.44 2.40 -10.62
N GLU A 56 6.16 2.07 -10.60
CA GLU A 56 5.18 2.59 -9.65
C GLU A 56 4.32 1.46 -9.11
N ALA A 57 4.10 1.43 -7.81
CA ALA A 57 3.05 0.66 -7.19
C ALA A 57 1.98 1.61 -6.65
N ARG A 58 0.71 1.34 -7.00
CA ARG A 58 -0.46 2.15 -6.62
C ARG A 58 -1.48 1.29 -5.92
N PHE A 59 -1.97 1.78 -4.78
CA PHE A 59 -2.96 1.14 -3.96
C PHE A 59 -4.18 2.04 -3.86
N THR A 60 -5.32 1.58 -4.35
CA THR A 60 -6.57 2.36 -4.36
C THR A 60 -7.59 1.67 -3.47
N VAL A 61 -7.97 2.32 -2.38
CA VAL A 61 -9.06 1.90 -1.51
C VAL A 61 -10.34 2.60 -1.93
N LYS A 62 -11.39 1.81 -2.21
CA LYS A 62 -12.73 2.32 -2.49
C LYS A 62 -13.76 1.37 -1.85
N GLY A 63 -14.48 1.84 -0.82
CA GLY A 63 -15.29 0.95 0.00
C GLY A 63 -14.44 -0.14 0.62
N ASP A 64 -14.86 -1.40 0.51
CA ASP A 64 -14.06 -2.57 0.92
C ASP A 64 -13.08 -3.03 -0.17
N GLY A 65 -13.05 -2.43 -1.33
CA GLY A 65 -12.13 -2.81 -2.39
C GLY A 65 -10.74 -2.18 -2.22
N LEU A 66 -9.69 -2.99 -2.17
CA LEU A 66 -8.30 -2.58 -2.35
C LEU A 66 -7.80 -3.06 -3.71
N THR A 67 -7.58 -2.12 -4.64
CA THR A 67 -6.92 -2.42 -5.91
C THR A 67 -5.43 -2.14 -5.78
N ILE A 68 -4.61 -3.16 -6.04
CA ILE A 68 -3.16 -3.12 -6.09
C ILE A 68 -2.77 -3.13 -7.58
N SER A 69 -2.04 -2.12 -8.02
CA SER A 69 -1.54 -2.01 -9.41
C SER A 69 -0.06 -1.69 -9.39
N ILE A 70 0.75 -2.51 -10.04
CA ILE A 70 2.21 -2.34 -10.09
C ILE A 70 2.64 -2.37 -11.55
N LYS A 71 3.43 -1.37 -11.94
CA LYS A 71 4.04 -1.26 -13.27
C LYS A 71 5.54 -1.19 -13.11
N VAL A 72 6.25 -2.11 -13.74
CA VAL A 72 7.70 -2.24 -13.64
C VAL A 72 8.33 -2.14 -15.02
N LYS A 73 9.49 -1.52 -15.08
CA LYS A 73 10.34 -1.39 -16.26
C LYS A 73 11.80 -1.68 -15.92
N ASP A 74 12.55 -2.06 -16.94
CA ASP A 74 13.97 -2.43 -16.85
C ASP A 74 14.24 -3.52 -15.79
N ALA A 75 13.35 -4.50 -15.71
CA ALA A 75 13.56 -5.75 -15.00
C ALA A 75 14.25 -6.79 -15.90
N ALA A 76 14.86 -7.82 -15.31
CA ALA A 76 15.51 -8.88 -16.10
C ALA A 76 14.48 -9.61 -16.98
N PRO A 77 14.64 -9.59 -18.34
CA PRO A 77 13.68 -10.16 -19.24
C PRO A 77 13.47 -11.67 -19.02
N GLY A 78 12.21 -12.11 -19.12
CA GLY A 78 11.84 -13.52 -19.02
C GLY A 78 11.96 -14.12 -17.64
N LEU A 79 12.36 -13.34 -16.61
CA LEU A 79 12.45 -13.78 -15.22
C LEU A 79 11.12 -13.51 -14.50
N THR A 80 10.77 -14.41 -13.57
CA THR A 80 9.69 -14.19 -12.61
C THR A 80 10.22 -13.34 -11.46
N HIS A 81 9.53 -12.23 -11.17
CA HIS A 81 9.93 -11.29 -10.12
C HIS A 81 9.02 -11.39 -8.91
N TRP A 82 9.58 -11.78 -7.77
CA TRP A 82 8.84 -11.73 -6.52
C TRP A 82 8.61 -10.30 -6.10
N GLN A 83 7.45 -10.02 -5.51
CA GLN A 83 7.07 -8.68 -5.11
C GLN A 83 6.14 -8.72 -3.89
N HIS A 84 6.42 -7.87 -2.90
CA HIS A 84 5.74 -7.93 -1.61
C HIS A 84 5.62 -6.57 -0.95
N PHE A 85 4.68 -6.44 0.00
CA PHE A 85 4.88 -5.52 1.11
C PHE A 85 5.99 -6.02 2.00
N HIS A 86 6.83 -5.10 2.47
CA HIS A 86 7.72 -5.29 3.59
C HIS A 86 7.39 -4.31 4.71
N GLY A 87 7.66 -4.69 5.95
CA GLY A 87 7.40 -3.85 7.11
C GLY A 87 7.63 -4.56 8.45
N PHE A 88 7.18 -3.91 9.51
CA PHE A 88 7.39 -4.36 10.87
C PHE A 88 6.08 -4.74 11.55
N LYS A 89 6.10 -5.79 12.38
CA LYS A 89 4.92 -6.25 13.15
C LYS A 89 4.48 -5.22 14.21
N ASP A 90 5.42 -4.44 14.74
CA ASP A 90 5.16 -3.38 15.72
C ASP A 90 4.61 -2.09 15.08
N ASN A 91 4.37 -2.14 13.77
CA ASN A 91 3.80 -1.04 12.99
C ASN A 91 4.66 0.24 12.93
N ARG A 92 5.94 0.17 13.27
CA ARG A 92 6.84 1.29 12.96
C ARG A 92 7.00 1.46 11.45
N ASP A 93 7.40 2.65 11.03
CA ASP A 93 7.57 2.97 9.63
C ASP A 93 8.72 2.15 9.01
N ALA A 94 8.45 1.55 7.86
CA ALA A 94 9.45 0.92 7.02
C ALA A 94 9.98 1.92 5.98
N THR A 95 11.25 1.80 5.65
CA THR A 95 11.91 2.62 4.63
C THR A 95 12.71 1.74 3.68
N CYS A 96 13.04 2.24 2.49
CA CYS A 96 13.93 1.54 1.59
C CYS A 96 15.37 1.56 2.14
N ALA A 97 16.00 0.38 2.16
CA ALA A 97 17.41 0.29 2.50
C ALA A 97 18.26 1.00 1.43
N THR A 98 19.35 1.63 1.87
CA THR A 98 20.33 2.30 1.00
C THR A 98 21.63 1.50 0.94
N GLU A 99 22.60 1.91 0.13
CA GLU A 99 23.93 1.28 0.06
C GLU A 99 24.63 1.20 1.44
N SER A 100 24.25 2.04 2.42
CA SER A 100 24.79 1.97 3.78
C SER A 100 24.35 0.73 4.57
N ALA A 101 23.36 0.01 4.07
CA ALA A 101 22.89 -1.26 4.65
C ALA A 101 23.82 -2.44 4.30
N ASP A 102 24.69 -2.32 3.29
CA ASP A 102 25.73 -3.30 2.96
C ASP A 102 26.72 -3.41 4.11
N LYS A 103 26.49 -4.36 5.02
CA LYS A 103 27.30 -4.55 6.25
C LYS A 103 28.54 -5.37 6.00
N ASN A 104 28.45 -6.32 5.09
CA ASN A 104 29.58 -7.19 4.74
C ASN A 104 30.53 -6.54 3.71
N ARG A 105 30.13 -5.41 3.10
CA ARG A 105 30.90 -4.60 2.14
C ARG A 105 31.23 -5.35 0.85
N ASP A 106 30.31 -6.19 0.40
CA ASP A 106 30.48 -6.90 -0.88
C ASP A 106 29.90 -6.13 -2.09
N GLY A 107 29.33 -4.95 -1.83
CA GLY A 107 28.71 -4.06 -2.84
C GLY A 107 27.27 -4.43 -3.19
N ILE A 108 26.64 -5.31 -2.40
CA ILE A 108 25.28 -5.81 -2.61
C ILE A 108 24.51 -5.62 -1.32
N VAL A 109 23.31 -5.04 -1.40
CA VAL A 109 22.39 -4.98 -0.26
C VAL A 109 21.40 -6.13 -0.41
N ASP A 110 21.66 -7.23 0.29
CA ASP A 110 20.81 -8.42 0.22
C ASP A 110 19.56 -8.34 1.08
N LEU A 111 18.71 -9.38 1.04
CA LEU A 111 17.44 -9.41 1.77
C LEU A 111 17.66 -9.21 3.28
N ILE A 112 18.65 -9.87 3.86
CA ILE A 112 18.93 -9.79 5.30
C ILE A 112 19.40 -8.40 5.69
N GLU A 113 20.17 -7.76 4.82
CA GLU A 113 20.67 -6.40 5.04
C GLU A 113 19.59 -5.33 4.87
N THR A 114 18.52 -5.63 4.12
CA THR A 114 17.36 -4.73 4.05
C THR A 114 16.49 -4.78 5.31
N GLU A 115 16.49 -5.87 6.07
CA GLU A 115 15.56 -6.13 7.16
C GLU A 115 15.54 -5.02 8.23
N PRO A 116 16.67 -4.44 8.68
CA PRO A 116 16.64 -3.36 9.69
C PRO A 116 15.88 -2.10 9.25
N ALA A 117 15.84 -1.81 7.95
CA ALA A 117 15.17 -0.64 7.37
C ALA A 117 13.77 -0.97 6.83
N SER A 118 13.66 -2.06 6.11
CA SER A 118 12.45 -2.43 5.36
C SER A 118 11.54 -3.41 6.13
N GLY A 119 12.05 -4.07 7.14
CA GLY A 119 11.33 -5.11 7.88
C GLY A 119 11.20 -6.43 7.10
N THR A 120 10.35 -7.31 7.61
CA THR A 120 10.12 -8.63 7.04
C THR A 120 9.16 -8.61 5.85
N THR A 121 9.24 -9.65 5.01
CA THR A 121 8.26 -9.92 3.95
C THR A 121 6.87 -10.11 4.56
N MET A 122 5.87 -9.47 3.97
CA MET A 122 4.49 -9.51 4.48
C MET A 122 3.50 -10.00 3.41
N VAL A 123 2.84 -9.09 2.69
CA VAL A 123 1.80 -9.45 1.73
C VAL A 123 2.42 -9.71 0.35
N PRO A 124 2.25 -10.90 -0.23
CA PRO A 124 2.69 -11.16 -1.60
C PRO A 124 1.74 -10.53 -2.63
N PHE A 125 2.30 -9.98 -3.70
CA PHE A 125 1.51 -9.48 -4.83
C PHE A 125 1.46 -10.55 -5.91
N ILE A 126 0.60 -11.51 -5.68
CA ILE A 126 0.34 -12.70 -6.48
C ILE A 126 -1.12 -12.73 -6.93
N GLU A 127 -1.57 -13.80 -7.57
CA GLU A 127 -2.97 -13.94 -8.01
C GLU A 127 -3.97 -13.84 -6.85
N ASP A 128 -3.63 -14.40 -5.67
CA ASP A 128 -4.43 -14.27 -4.43
C ASP A 128 -3.59 -13.72 -3.27
N PRO A 129 -3.49 -12.39 -3.11
CA PRO A 129 -2.75 -11.77 -2.00
C PRO A 129 -3.30 -12.13 -0.61
N VAL A 130 -4.60 -12.44 -0.50
CA VAL A 130 -5.25 -12.78 0.78
C VAL A 130 -4.79 -14.12 1.32
N SER A 131 -4.33 -15.01 0.45
CA SER A 131 -3.75 -16.30 0.86
C SER A 131 -2.49 -16.17 1.72
N MET A 132 -1.80 -15.02 1.66
CA MET A 132 -0.52 -14.77 2.34
C MET A 132 0.58 -15.79 1.98
N ASN A 133 0.42 -16.52 0.87
CA ASN A 133 1.33 -17.58 0.44
C ASN A 133 2.51 -17.02 -0.36
N VAL A 134 3.56 -16.59 0.32
CA VAL A 134 4.74 -15.99 -0.29
C VAL A 134 5.53 -16.98 -1.15
N ALA A 135 5.67 -18.23 -0.69
CA ALA A 135 6.59 -19.19 -1.30
C ALA A 135 6.06 -19.85 -2.57
N GLU A 136 4.75 -20.02 -2.68
CA GLU A 136 4.10 -20.80 -3.75
C GLU A 136 3.20 -19.92 -4.65
N GLY A 137 3.33 -18.59 -4.54
CA GLY A 137 2.51 -17.65 -5.30
C GLY A 137 2.91 -17.54 -6.77
N SER A 138 1.93 -17.25 -7.63
CA SER A 138 2.14 -16.93 -9.04
C SER A 138 2.55 -15.46 -9.20
N TYR A 139 3.84 -15.21 -9.21
CA TYR A 139 4.40 -13.87 -9.41
C TYR A 139 4.49 -13.49 -10.90
N PRO A 140 4.47 -12.20 -11.25
CA PRO A 140 4.57 -11.76 -12.62
C PRO A 140 5.93 -12.08 -13.23
N LYS A 141 5.91 -12.33 -14.53
CA LYS A 141 7.09 -12.56 -15.36
C LYS A 141 7.34 -11.36 -16.28
N ALA A 142 8.57 -10.85 -16.29
CA ALA A 142 8.94 -9.77 -17.19
C ALA A 142 8.92 -10.24 -18.65
N SER A 143 8.42 -9.38 -19.52
CA SER A 143 8.42 -9.55 -20.99
C SER A 143 9.84 -9.42 -21.57
N ALA A 144 9.98 -9.61 -22.88
CA ALA A 144 11.27 -9.54 -23.54
C ALA A 144 11.93 -8.14 -23.47
N ASP A 145 11.14 -7.09 -23.28
CA ASP A 145 11.61 -5.71 -23.10
C ASP A 145 11.86 -5.32 -21.64
N GLY A 146 11.74 -6.27 -20.70
CA GLY A 146 11.97 -6.04 -19.27
C GLY A 146 10.83 -5.32 -18.56
N THR A 147 9.62 -5.32 -19.14
CA THR A 147 8.45 -4.72 -18.50
C THR A 147 7.46 -5.77 -18.00
N TYR A 148 6.69 -5.42 -16.98
CA TYR A 148 5.48 -6.16 -16.61
C TYR A 148 4.50 -5.25 -15.86
N GLU A 149 3.25 -5.68 -15.88
CA GLU A 149 2.18 -5.10 -15.09
C GLU A 149 1.53 -6.17 -14.21
N TYR A 150 1.14 -5.78 -13.02
CA TYR A 150 0.37 -6.60 -12.10
C TYR A 150 -0.82 -5.78 -11.61
N GLN A 151 -1.99 -6.40 -11.56
CA GLN A 151 -3.18 -5.79 -10.98
C GLN A 151 -4.06 -6.85 -10.32
N GLN A 152 -4.42 -6.61 -9.06
CA GLN A 152 -5.41 -7.39 -8.32
C GLN A 152 -6.32 -6.46 -7.53
N THR A 153 -7.56 -6.89 -7.35
CA THR A 153 -8.50 -6.23 -6.43
C THR A 153 -8.97 -7.26 -5.42
N VAL A 154 -8.78 -6.94 -4.14
CA VAL A 154 -9.14 -7.81 -3.01
C VAL A 154 -10.08 -7.09 -2.06
N SER A 155 -10.81 -7.84 -1.22
CA SER A 155 -11.49 -7.27 -0.06
C SER A 155 -10.43 -6.76 0.93
N LEU A 156 -10.52 -5.49 1.31
CA LEU A 156 -9.64 -4.88 2.31
C LEU A 156 -9.86 -5.52 3.69
N GLU A 157 -11.10 -5.85 4.02
CA GLU A 157 -11.44 -6.55 5.26
C GLU A 157 -10.80 -7.94 5.30
N ALA A 158 -10.94 -8.72 4.21
CA ALA A 158 -10.35 -10.06 4.13
C ALA A 158 -8.82 -10.00 4.22
N LEU A 159 -8.18 -9.07 3.50
CA LEU A 159 -6.72 -8.90 3.55
C LEU A 159 -6.26 -8.45 4.95
N THR A 160 -6.96 -7.50 5.58
CA THR A 160 -6.64 -7.02 6.94
C THR A 160 -6.76 -8.14 7.96
N THR A 161 -7.78 -8.99 7.83
CA THR A 161 -7.98 -10.14 8.71
C THR A 161 -6.87 -11.17 8.54
N ALA A 162 -6.53 -11.53 7.30
CA ALA A 162 -5.45 -12.46 7.00
C ALA A 162 -4.09 -11.92 7.49
N PHE A 163 -3.83 -10.63 7.26
CA PHE A 163 -2.63 -9.93 7.70
C PHE A 163 -2.50 -9.95 9.23
N SER A 164 -3.55 -9.54 9.95
CA SER A 164 -3.57 -9.53 11.42
C SER A 164 -3.31 -10.92 11.99
N LYS A 165 -3.90 -11.97 11.40
CA LYS A 165 -3.66 -13.35 11.80
C LYS A 165 -2.23 -13.80 11.56
N ALA A 166 -1.63 -13.42 10.41
CA ALA A 166 -0.26 -13.82 10.06
C ALA A 166 0.81 -13.08 10.88
N PHE A 167 0.51 -11.88 11.37
CA PHE A 167 1.48 -10.99 12.04
C PHE A 167 1.05 -10.57 13.45
N ASP A 168 0.48 -11.51 14.22
CA ASP A 168 0.23 -11.40 15.67
C ASP A 168 -0.59 -10.15 16.06
N GLY A 169 -1.61 -9.81 15.30
CA GLY A 169 -2.47 -8.66 15.54
C GLY A 169 -1.98 -7.32 14.94
N ALA A 170 -0.91 -7.35 14.13
CA ALA A 170 -0.44 -6.15 13.44
C ALA A 170 -1.51 -5.56 12.50
N ARG A 171 -1.44 -4.25 12.27
CA ARG A 171 -2.33 -3.54 11.34
C ARG A 171 -1.72 -3.46 9.96
N LEU A 172 -2.56 -3.47 8.93
CA LEU A 172 -2.08 -3.40 7.54
C LEU A 172 -1.46 -2.04 7.17
N ASP A 173 -1.81 -0.94 7.80
CA ASP A 173 -1.33 0.44 7.62
C ASP A 173 -0.40 0.63 6.39
N LEU A 174 -0.99 0.90 5.21
CA LEU A 174 -0.27 0.91 3.92
C LEU A 174 0.90 1.91 3.89
N ASP A 175 0.71 3.07 4.49
CA ASP A 175 1.69 4.16 4.55
C ASP A 175 2.86 3.93 5.52
N ARG A 176 2.88 2.76 6.18
CA ARG A 176 4.00 2.30 7.02
C ARG A 176 4.79 1.18 6.38
N ARG A 177 4.55 0.92 5.10
CA ARG A 177 5.13 -0.22 4.37
C ARG A 177 6.01 0.28 3.23
N VAL A 178 6.85 -0.62 2.75
CA VAL A 178 7.56 -0.45 1.49
C VAL A 178 7.17 -1.58 0.53
N VAL A 179 7.31 -1.33 -0.75
CA VAL A 179 7.25 -2.36 -1.79
C VAL A 179 8.66 -2.75 -2.17
N LEU A 180 8.99 -4.03 -2.10
CA LEU A 180 10.20 -4.59 -2.66
C LEU A 180 9.88 -5.46 -3.87
N ILE A 181 10.67 -5.30 -4.93
CA ILE A 181 10.73 -6.18 -6.09
C ILE A 181 12.04 -6.95 -6.02
N HIS A 182 11.99 -8.24 -6.31
CA HIS A 182 13.12 -9.16 -6.17
C HIS A 182 13.41 -9.92 -7.47
N GLY A 183 14.63 -10.44 -7.55
CA GLY A 183 15.01 -11.43 -8.54
C GLY A 183 16.05 -10.95 -9.54
N THR A 184 17.09 -11.77 -9.76
CA THR A 184 18.12 -11.59 -10.78
C THR A 184 18.48 -12.94 -11.40
N PRO A 185 18.79 -13.01 -12.71
CA PRO A 185 19.32 -14.22 -13.32
C PRO A 185 20.81 -14.43 -13.05
N ASN A 186 21.49 -13.41 -12.49
CA ASN A 186 22.94 -13.41 -12.35
C ASN A 186 23.39 -14.32 -11.21
N THR A 187 24.55 -14.96 -11.37
CA THR A 187 25.22 -15.66 -10.28
C THR A 187 25.69 -14.64 -9.25
N LEU A 188 25.33 -14.87 -8.00
CA LEU A 188 25.69 -14.00 -6.88
C LEU A 188 26.88 -14.58 -6.10
N PRO A 189 27.71 -13.73 -5.46
CA PRO A 189 28.73 -14.16 -4.53
C PRO A 189 28.12 -14.96 -3.36
N LYS A 190 28.93 -15.85 -2.76
CA LYS A 190 28.51 -16.63 -1.58
C LYS A 190 28.26 -15.78 -0.33
N SER A 191 28.72 -14.53 -0.34
CA SER A 191 28.45 -13.53 0.71
C SER A 191 26.99 -13.07 0.76
N VAL A 192 26.26 -13.17 -0.37
CA VAL A 192 24.84 -12.81 -0.46
C VAL A 192 24.01 -13.90 0.19
N ALA A 193 23.22 -13.53 1.18
CA ALA A 193 22.43 -14.47 1.96
C ALA A 193 21.26 -15.05 1.14
N SER A 194 21.01 -16.35 1.32
CA SER A 194 19.79 -17.03 0.86
C SER A 194 18.80 -17.16 2.00
N LEU A 195 17.51 -17.26 1.69
CA LEU A 195 16.45 -17.44 2.69
C LEU A 195 16.07 -18.93 2.77
N GLY A 196 16.79 -19.67 3.61
CA GLY A 196 16.58 -21.11 3.73
C GLY A 196 16.77 -21.84 2.41
N PRO A 197 15.78 -22.58 1.87
CA PRO A 197 15.88 -23.26 0.59
C PRO A 197 15.73 -22.33 -0.64
N ILE A 198 15.32 -21.06 -0.44
CA ILE A 198 15.09 -20.11 -1.52
C ILE A 198 16.43 -19.47 -1.90
N PRO A 199 16.89 -19.62 -3.17
CA PRO A 199 18.17 -19.07 -3.60
C PRO A 199 18.23 -17.54 -3.48
N ALA A 200 19.42 -17.01 -3.20
CA ALA A 200 19.67 -15.57 -3.12
C ALA A 200 19.27 -14.82 -4.40
N GLN A 201 19.38 -15.47 -5.58
CA GLN A 201 18.95 -14.91 -6.86
C GLN A 201 17.44 -14.58 -6.90
N VAL A 202 16.62 -15.35 -6.19
CA VAL A 202 15.17 -15.12 -6.11
C VAL A 202 14.84 -13.99 -5.14
N THR A 203 15.60 -13.88 -4.04
CA THR A 203 15.32 -12.96 -2.94
C THR A 203 16.07 -11.64 -3.01
N LEU A 204 17.04 -11.49 -3.96
CA LEU A 204 17.80 -10.25 -4.09
C LEU A 204 16.87 -9.07 -4.39
N PRO A 205 16.82 -8.01 -3.56
CA PRO A 205 16.06 -6.82 -3.85
C PRO A 205 16.62 -6.08 -5.07
N ILE A 206 15.79 -5.76 -6.04
CA ILE A 206 16.18 -5.06 -7.28
C ILE A 206 15.49 -3.69 -7.42
N ALA A 207 14.39 -3.48 -6.71
CA ALA A 207 13.76 -2.17 -6.59
C ALA A 207 13.01 -2.05 -5.26
N CYS A 208 12.92 -0.81 -4.75
CA CYS A 208 12.19 -0.49 -3.54
C CYS A 208 11.44 0.84 -3.68
N GLY A 209 10.26 0.94 -3.05
CA GLY A 209 9.50 2.18 -2.93
C GLY A 209 8.77 2.27 -1.59
N THR A 210 8.93 3.39 -0.89
CA THR A 210 8.13 3.70 0.30
C THR A 210 6.72 4.09 -0.13
N ILE A 211 5.72 3.56 0.57
CA ILE A 211 4.32 3.85 0.25
C ILE A 211 3.91 5.14 0.94
N GLU A 212 3.40 6.09 0.17
CA GLU A 212 2.93 7.37 0.66
C GLU A 212 1.47 7.59 0.27
N ARG A 213 0.70 8.24 1.13
CA ARG A 213 -0.67 8.62 0.79
C ARG A 213 -0.64 9.74 -0.24
N SER A 214 -1.32 9.54 -1.37
CA SER A 214 -1.50 10.57 -2.39
C SER A 214 -2.64 11.50 -1.96
N ASN A 215 -2.39 12.79 -1.96
CA ASN A 215 -3.37 13.84 -1.67
C ASN A 215 -4.31 14.06 -2.88
#